data_d61a429333e06d52711dd21fe2ac1fb0
#
_entry.id   d61a429333e06d52711dd21fe2ac1fb0
#
_cell.length_a   1.000
_cell.length_b   1.000
_cell.length_c   1.000
_cell.angle_alpha   90.00
_cell.angle_beta   90.00
_cell.angle_gamma   90.00
#
_symmetry.space_group_name_H-M   'P 1'
#
loop_
_entity.id
_entity.type
_entity.pdbx_description
1 polymer ?
#
loop_
_entity_poly.entity_id
_entity_poly.type
_entity_poly.pdbx_seq_one_letter_code
_entity_poly.pdbx_strand_id
1 'polypeptide(L)'
;GSFLYSVSRGIDPGIYTGEAKSHSIGEERTFYPDVYGEDALSEKLLELAISVTFRALDEGFIARTVTVKLRYGDFSTYSISETPQSGIYSSDDVYSISKRLLFSKYNNSGVRLLGITLGNLYKADNPEQKEFFKEKEEKLRVLERTVLELSKKGNIVTKARTIKSKELS
;
A
#
# COMPACT_ATOMS: atom_id res chain seq x y z
N GLY A 1 -25.84 -36.37 11.33
CA GLY A 1 -26.83 -35.56 11.28
C GLY A 1 -26.94 -34.14 11.81
N SER A 2 -26.63 -33.85 13.06
CA SER A 2 -26.93 -32.54 13.69
C SER A 2 -26.11 -31.36 13.09
N PHE A 3 -24.92 -31.60 12.67
CA PHE A 3 -24.01 -30.58 12.05
C PHE A 3 -24.58 -30.02 10.72
N LEU A 4 -24.99 -30.93 9.81
CA LEU A 4 -25.57 -30.54 8.51
C LEU A 4 -26.92 -29.82 8.67
N TYR A 5 -27.71 -30.18 9.70
CA TYR A 5 -28.97 -29.53 10.00
C TYR A 5 -28.79 -28.07 10.49
N SER A 6 -27.76 -27.80 11.28
CA SER A 6 -27.46 -26.47 11.77
C SER A 6 -26.95 -25.54 10.64
N VAL A 7 -26.10 -26.06 9.74
CA VAL A 7 -25.57 -25.31 8.59
C VAL A 7 -26.67 -24.93 7.61
N SER A 8 -27.66 -25.81 7.38
CA SER A 8 -28.79 -25.54 6.47
C SER A 8 -29.71 -24.41 6.94
N ARG A 9 -29.68 -24.05 8.21
CA ARG A 9 -30.46 -22.94 8.80
C ARG A 9 -29.69 -21.68 9.03
N GLY A 10 -28.43 -21.60 8.55
CA GLY A 10 -27.56 -20.41 8.74
C GLY A 10 -27.12 -20.22 10.19
N ILE A 11 -27.25 -21.25 11.04
CA ILE A 11 -26.71 -21.21 12.39
C ILE A 11 -25.25 -21.61 12.30
N ASP A 12 -24.38 -20.63 12.45
CA ASP A 12 -22.92 -20.83 12.53
C ASP A 12 -22.64 -21.67 13.81
N PRO A 13 -22.08 -22.89 13.69
CA PRO A 13 -21.83 -23.73 14.85
C PRO A 13 -20.69 -23.21 15.76
N GLY A 14 -20.16 -22.02 15.54
CA GLY A 14 -19.19 -21.40 16.44
C GLY A 14 -17.86 -22.16 16.56
N ILE A 15 -17.55 -23.06 15.63
CA ILE A 15 -16.25 -23.74 15.60
C ILE A 15 -15.21 -22.83 14.93
N TYR A 16 -15.08 -21.61 15.42
CA TYR A 16 -13.86 -20.83 15.25
C TYR A 16 -12.94 -21.19 16.41
N THR A 17 -12.23 -22.30 16.28
CA THR A 17 -10.99 -22.49 17.04
C THR A 17 -10.14 -21.27 16.75
N GLY A 18 -9.84 -20.51 17.79
CA GLY A 18 -9.13 -19.21 17.70
C GLY A 18 -7.68 -19.31 17.29
N GLU A 19 -7.40 -19.95 16.17
CA GLU A 19 -6.17 -19.72 15.43
C GLU A 19 -6.31 -18.36 14.76
N ALA A 20 -5.47 -17.43 15.20
CA ALA A 20 -5.39 -16.10 14.63
C ALA A 20 -5.28 -16.25 13.12
N LYS A 21 -6.38 -15.95 12.39
CA LYS A 21 -6.33 -15.77 10.95
C LYS A 21 -5.20 -14.78 10.74
N SER A 22 -4.22 -15.14 9.94
CA SER A 22 -3.14 -14.23 9.55
C SER A 22 -3.79 -13.01 8.92
N HIS A 23 -3.98 -11.96 9.74
CA HIS A 23 -4.51 -10.71 9.26
C HIS A 23 -3.57 -10.20 8.18
N SER A 24 -4.10 -9.77 7.08
CA SER A 24 -3.36 -9.08 6.03
C SER A 24 -4.03 -7.73 5.77
N ILE A 25 -3.21 -6.72 5.56
CA ILE A 25 -3.67 -5.37 5.21
C ILE A 25 -3.15 -5.08 3.82
N GLY A 26 -4.06 -4.77 2.89
CA GLY A 26 -3.71 -4.53 1.51
C GLY A 26 -4.49 -3.39 0.89
N GLU A 27 -3.91 -2.80 -0.14
CA GLU A 27 -4.55 -1.80 -0.98
C GLU A 27 -4.21 -2.08 -2.43
N GLU A 28 -5.22 -1.98 -3.30
CA GLU A 28 -5.08 -2.15 -4.75
C GLU A 28 -5.67 -0.93 -5.47
N ARG A 29 -5.03 -0.53 -6.55
CA ARG A 29 -5.52 0.56 -7.38
C ARG A 29 -5.60 0.11 -8.83
N THR A 30 -6.78 0.27 -9.42
CA THR A 30 -7.00 0.07 -10.86
C THR A 30 -6.80 1.39 -11.60
N PHE A 31 -6.13 1.35 -12.73
CA PHE A 31 -5.84 2.52 -13.56
C PHE A 31 -6.67 2.49 -14.85
N TYR A 32 -7.14 3.68 -15.23
CA TYR A 32 -7.75 3.90 -16.53
C TYR A 32 -7.40 5.31 -17.02
N PRO A 33 -6.59 5.44 -18.07
CA PRO A 33 -5.93 4.40 -18.87
C PRO A 33 -4.82 3.65 -18.11
N ASP A 34 -4.31 2.55 -18.70
CA ASP A 34 -3.20 1.78 -18.16
C ASP A 34 -1.96 2.66 -17.97
N VAL A 35 -1.18 2.39 -16.93
CA VAL A 35 0.03 3.14 -16.59
C VAL A 35 1.25 2.49 -17.24
N TYR A 36 2.11 3.32 -17.84
CA TYR A 36 3.34 2.92 -18.52
C TYR A 36 4.54 3.64 -17.90
N GLY A 37 5.68 3.00 -17.94
CA GLY A 37 6.96 3.57 -17.53
C GLY A 37 7.27 3.39 -16.04
N GLU A 38 8.57 3.21 -15.77
CA GLU A 38 9.05 2.90 -14.42
C GLU A 38 8.82 4.03 -13.43
N ASP A 39 8.97 5.29 -13.86
CA ASP A 39 8.80 6.47 -13.00
C ASP A 39 7.36 6.61 -12.55
N ALA A 40 6.40 6.51 -13.49
CA ALA A 40 4.98 6.60 -13.17
C ALA A 40 4.51 5.45 -12.26
N LEU A 41 4.98 4.23 -12.53
CA LEU A 41 4.69 3.07 -11.68
C LEU A 41 5.33 3.20 -10.29
N SER A 42 6.55 3.75 -10.20
CA SER A 42 7.23 4.00 -8.92
C SER A 42 6.48 5.02 -8.07
N GLU A 43 5.94 6.08 -8.68
CA GLU A 43 5.09 7.07 -7.99
C GLU A 43 3.83 6.42 -7.40
N LYS A 44 3.10 5.63 -8.21
CA LYS A 44 1.88 4.94 -7.75
C LYS A 44 2.17 3.88 -6.69
N LEU A 45 3.32 3.20 -6.81
CA LEU A 45 3.77 2.23 -5.82
C LEU A 45 4.10 2.90 -4.48
N LEU A 46 4.72 4.08 -4.51
CA LEU A 46 5.03 4.86 -3.30
C LEU A 46 3.75 5.29 -2.57
N GLU A 47 2.75 5.79 -3.30
CA GLU A 47 1.45 6.14 -2.74
C GLU A 47 0.82 4.94 -2.00
N LEU A 48 0.82 3.75 -2.64
CA LEU A 48 0.29 2.52 -2.04
C LEU A 48 1.09 2.07 -0.82
N ALA A 49 2.44 2.14 -0.89
CA ALA A 49 3.31 1.75 0.21
C ALA A 49 3.08 2.61 1.46
N ILE A 50 2.93 3.93 1.29
CA ILE A 50 2.62 4.86 2.38
C ILE A 50 1.26 4.52 2.98
N SER A 51 0.22 4.38 2.15
CA SER A 51 -1.15 4.13 2.58
C SER A 51 -1.28 2.81 3.36
N VAL A 52 -0.75 1.70 2.82
CA VAL A 52 -0.87 0.39 3.46
C VAL A 52 -0.06 0.30 4.76
N THR A 53 1.11 0.95 4.79
CA THR A 53 1.94 1.01 6.01
C THR A 53 1.24 1.81 7.10
N PHE A 54 0.69 2.97 6.76
CA PHE A 54 -0.05 3.80 7.69
C PHE A 54 -1.21 3.03 8.33
N ARG A 55 -2.01 2.31 7.52
CA ARG A 55 -3.11 1.48 8.04
C ARG A 55 -2.63 0.38 8.97
N ALA A 56 -1.53 -0.29 8.64
CA ALA A 56 -0.98 -1.33 9.50
C ALA A 56 -0.53 -0.77 10.87
N LEU A 57 0.11 0.40 10.85
CA LEU A 57 0.57 1.09 12.06
C LEU A 57 -0.60 1.63 12.90
N ASP A 58 -1.63 2.18 12.27
CA ASP A 58 -2.83 2.67 12.94
C ASP A 58 -3.58 1.54 13.66
N GLU A 59 -3.61 0.35 13.06
CA GLU A 59 -4.16 -0.86 13.67
C GLU A 59 -3.20 -1.53 14.69
N GLY A 60 -1.98 -1.01 14.88
CA GLY A 60 -0.98 -1.51 15.82
C GLY A 60 -0.25 -2.78 15.36
N PHE A 61 -0.16 -3.00 14.05
CA PHE A 61 0.49 -4.16 13.46
C PHE A 61 1.82 -3.84 12.79
N ILE A 62 2.72 -4.82 12.83
CA ILE A 62 3.97 -4.87 12.07
C ILE A 62 3.88 -6.04 11.10
N ALA A 63 4.34 -5.82 9.87
CA ALA A 63 4.36 -6.85 8.84
C ALA A 63 5.69 -7.60 8.79
N ARG A 64 5.64 -8.85 8.34
CA ARG A 64 6.82 -9.65 7.99
C ARG A 64 6.92 -9.96 6.51
N THR A 65 5.81 -9.83 5.78
CA THR A 65 5.74 -10.18 4.36
C THR A 65 5.15 -9.03 3.57
N VAL A 66 5.78 -8.67 2.46
CA VAL A 66 5.23 -7.77 1.44
C VAL A 66 4.86 -8.61 0.23
N THR A 67 3.65 -8.42 -0.26
CA THR A 67 3.16 -9.01 -1.52
C THR A 67 2.81 -7.88 -2.49
N VAL A 68 3.33 -7.94 -3.71
CA VAL A 68 2.96 -7.05 -4.80
C VAL A 68 2.10 -7.80 -5.79
N LYS A 69 0.97 -7.21 -6.15
CA LYS A 69 0.08 -7.69 -7.19
C LYS A 69 0.15 -6.75 -8.38
N LEU A 70 0.39 -7.32 -9.55
CA LEU A 70 0.51 -6.62 -10.82
C LEU A 70 -0.45 -7.25 -11.82
N ARG A 71 -1.30 -6.44 -12.47
CA ARG A 71 -2.16 -6.89 -13.56
C ARG A 71 -1.94 -6.00 -14.77
N TYR A 72 -1.73 -6.62 -15.91
CA TYR A 72 -1.59 -5.94 -17.20
C TYR A 72 -2.93 -5.67 -17.89
N GLY A 73 -2.90 -4.92 -18.97
CA GLY A 73 -4.07 -4.61 -19.78
C GLY A 73 -4.74 -5.83 -20.42
N ASP A 74 -3.98 -6.90 -20.68
CA ASP A 74 -4.48 -8.20 -21.15
C ASP A 74 -5.07 -9.08 -20.04
N PHE A 75 -5.19 -8.54 -18.80
CA PHE A 75 -5.66 -9.21 -17.59
C PHE A 75 -4.73 -10.30 -17.04
N SER A 76 -3.55 -10.53 -17.61
CA SER A 76 -2.53 -11.36 -16.96
C SER A 76 -2.15 -10.76 -15.60
N THR A 77 -2.12 -11.60 -14.56
CA THR A 77 -1.92 -11.17 -13.19
C THR A 77 -0.77 -11.93 -12.55
N TYR A 78 0.11 -11.19 -11.89
CA TYR A 78 1.22 -11.71 -11.11
C TYR A 78 1.08 -11.26 -9.65
N SER A 79 1.41 -12.19 -8.75
CA SER A 79 1.47 -11.92 -7.31
C SER A 79 2.81 -12.44 -6.80
N ILE A 80 3.64 -11.55 -6.27
CA ILE A 80 5.01 -11.85 -5.86
C ILE A 80 5.17 -11.38 -4.42
N SER A 81 5.75 -12.25 -3.59
CA SER A 81 5.92 -11.98 -2.16
C SER A 81 7.37 -12.11 -1.73
N GLU A 82 7.74 -11.32 -0.74
CA GLU A 82 9.02 -11.43 -0.05
C GLU A 82 8.82 -11.30 1.45
N THR A 83 9.54 -12.15 2.20
CA THR A 83 9.60 -12.12 3.66
C THR A 83 11.05 -11.86 4.07
N PRO A 84 11.45 -10.60 4.30
CA PRO A 84 12.81 -10.30 4.73
C PRO A 84 13.09 -10.88 6.13
N GLN A 85 14.36 -11.14 6.43
CA GLN A 85 14.77 -11.63 7.75
C GLN A 85 14.56 -10.59 8.85
N SER A 86 14.72 -9.30 8.52
CA SER A 86 14.35 -8.17 9.38
C SER A 86 12.87 -7.87 9.23
N GLY A 87 12.21 -7.47 10.31
CA GLY A 87 10.82 -6.98 10.22
C GLY A 87 10.69 -5.77 9.29
N ILE A 88 9.46 -5.46 8.89
CA ILE A 88 9.14 -4.34 8.01
C ILE A 88 8.54 -3.26 8.88
N TYR A 89 9.28 -2.16 9.07
CA TYR A 89 8.96 -1.14 10.08
C TYR A 89 8.57 0.22 9.48
N SER A 90 8.78 0.42 8.18
CA SER A 90 8.56 1.72 7.55
C SER A 90 7.97 1.61 6.15
N SER A 91 7.36 2.70 5.68
CA SER A 91 6.92 2.82 4.29
C SER A 91 8.09 2.74 3.30
N ASP A 92 9.29 3.16 3.71
CA ASP A 92 10.50 3.06 2.89
C ASP A 92 10.91 1.59 2.70
N ASP A 93 10.80 0.76 3.75
CA ASP A 93 11.05 -0.68 3.64
C ASP A 93 10.04 -1.33 2.69
N VAL A 94 8.74 -1.02 2.90
CA VAL A 94 7.67 -1.53 2.04
C VAL A 94 7.88 -1.10 0.59
N TYR A 95 8.18 0.18 0.36
CA TYR A 95 8.42 0.71 -0.99
C TYR A 95 9.62 0.05 -1.67
N SER A 96 10.76 -0.05 -0.98
CA SER A 96 12.00 -0.62 -1.52
C SER A 96 11.82 -2.09 -1.92
N ILE A 97 11.16 -2.88 -1.06
CA ILE A 97 10.83 -4.27 -1.35
C ILE A 97 9.84 -4.36 -2.52
N SER A 98 8.76 -3.58 -2.46
CA SER A 98 7.72 -3.58 -3.49
C SER A 98 8.26 -3.17 -4.86
N LYS A 99 9.16 -2.18 -4.90
CA LYS A 99 9.82 -1.72 -6.13
C LYS A 99 10.64 -2.83 -6.77
N ARG A 100 11.46 -3.54 -5.98
CA ARG A 100 12.23 -4.69 -6.46
C ARG A 100 11.33 -5.81 -6.99
N LEU A 101 10.25 -6.13 -6.27
CA LEU A 101 9.28 -7.17 -6.68
C LEU A 101 8.56 -6.77 -7.96
N LEU A 102 8.06 -5.54 -8.07
CA LEU A 102 7.38 -5.03 -9.24
C LEU A 102 8.27 -5.15 -10.49
N PHE A 103 9.48 -4.59 -10.43
CA PHE A 103 10.37 -4.55 -11.59
C PHE A 103 10.99 -5.91 -11.95
N SER A 104 10.94 -6.90 -11.06
CA SER A 104 11.28 -8.28 -11.39
C SER A 104 10.29 -8.93 -12.39
N LYS A 105 9.08 -8.38 -12.52
CA LYS A 105 8.02 -8.90 -13.39
C LYS A 105 7.52 -7.90 -14.42
N TYR A 106 7.93 -6.62 -14.30
CA TYR A 106 7.53 -5.60 -15.26
C TYR A 106 8.19 -5.83 -16.62
N ASN A 107 7.36 -5.88 -17.65
CA ASN A 107 7.77 -6.18 -19.04
C ASN A 107 7.56 -5.00 -20.00
N ASN A 108 7.47 -3.78 -19.49
CA ASN A 108 7.19 -2.54 -20.22
C ASN A 108 5.79 -2.45 -20.87
N SER A 109 4.88 -3.38 -20.56
CA SER A 109 3.49 -3.29 -20.97
C SER A 109 2.66 -2.42 -20.03
N GLY A 110 1.49 -1.98 -20.50
CA GLY A 110 0.57 -1.18 -19.70
C GLY A 110 0.05 -1.92 -18.47
N VAL A 111 0.19 -1.30 -17.30
CA VAL A 111 -0.28 -1.84 -16.04
C VAL A 111 -1.67 -1.32 -15.75
N ARG A 112 -2.63 -2.26 -15.63
CA ARG A 112 -4.04 -2.01 -15.33
C ARG A 112 -4.32 -1.93 -13.84
N LEU A 113 -3.61 -2.72 -13.02
CA LEU A 113 -3.79 -2.75 -11.58
C LEU A 113 -2.47 -2.97 -10.88
N LEU A 114 -2.27 -2.25 -9.80
CA LEU A 114 -1.15 -2.41 -8.88
C LEU A 114 -1.68 -2.49 -7.46
N GLY A 115 -1.15 -3.41 -6.67
CA GLY A 115 -1.52 -3.58 -5.28
C GLY A 115 -0.35 -3.97 -4.40
N ILE A 116 -0.42 -3.57 -3.13
CA ILE A 116 0.50 -4.00 -2.07
C ILE A 116 -0.33 -4.62 -0.95
N THR A 117 0.11 -5.77 -0.46
CA THR A 117 -0.46 -6.44 0.71
C THR A 117 0.63 -6.74 1.72
N LEU A 118 0.42 -6.31 2.95
CA LEU A 118 1.22 -6.64 4.11
C LEU A 118 0.63 -7.88 4.77
N GLY A 119 1.43 -8.92 4.91
CA GLY A 119 1.05 -10.20 5.49
C GLY A 119 1.90 -10.59 6.68
N ASN A 120 1.52 -11.71 7.32
CA ASN A 120 2.17 -12.20 8.53
C ASN A 120 2.28 -11.10 9.60
N LEU A 121 1.14 -10.44 9.84
CA LEU A 121 1.04 -9.33 10.77
C LEU A 121 1.13 -9.83 12.21
N TYR A 122 1.87 -9.11 13.05
CA TYR A 122 1.94 -9.34 14.48
C TYR A 122 1.80 -8.00 15.22
N LYS A 123 1.25 -8.05 16.43
CA LYS A 123 1.09 -6.85 17.25
C LYS A 123 2.44 -6.35 17.75
N ALA A 124 2.63 -5.05 17.71
CA ALA A 124 3.77 -4.38 18.30
C ALA A 124 3.56 -4.32 19.83
N ASP A 125 3.96 -5.37 20.55
CA ASP A 125 3.74 -5.47 22.01
C ASP A 125 4.79 -4.71 22.83
N ASN A 126 5.85 -4.19 22.22
CA ASN A 126 6.93 -3.51 22.92
C ASN A 126 6.67 -1.99 23.02
N PRO A 127 6.68 -1.38 24.23
CA PRO A 127 6.51 0.07 24.44
C PRO A 127 7.51 0.92 23.64
N GLU A 128 8.77 0.51 23.53
CA GLU A 128 9.80 1.22 22.78
C GLU A 128 9.50 1.25 21.27
N GLN A 129 8.92 0.18 20.74
CA GLN A 129 8.48 0.15 19.35
C GLN A 129 7.29 1.09 19.12
N LYS A 130 6.35 1.19 20.07
CA LYS A 130 5.22 2.14 19.99
C LYS A 130 5.69 3.60 19.96
N GLU A 131 6.73 3.93 20.72
CA GLU A 131 7.28 5.28 20.74
C GLU A 131 8.02 5.61 19.44
N PHE A 132 8.81 4.69 18.92
CA PHE A 132 9.48 4.79 17.63
C PHE A 132 8.47 4.95 16.47
N PHE A 133 7.33 4.23 16.52
CA PHE A 133 6.27 4.36 15.53
C PHE A 133 5.58 5.71 15.60
N LYS A 134 5.28 6.23 16.81
CA LYS A 134 4.70 7.56 16.99
C LYS A 134 5.60 8.66 16.42
N GLU A 135 6.88 8.59 16.69
CA GLU A 135 7.84 9.58 16.18
C GLU A 135 7.95 9.56 14.64
N LYS A 136 7.97 8.36 14.04
CA LYS A 136 7.96 8.21 12.57
C LYS A 136 6.63 8.63 11.95
N GLU A 137 5.51 8.31 12.57
CA GLU A 137 4.18 8.73 12.14
C GLU A 137 4.05 10.26 12.12
N GLU A 138 4.58 10.92 13.14
CA GLU A 138 4.57 12.38 13.22
C GLU A 138 5.46 13.01 12.12
N LYS A 139 6.61 12.42 11.85
CA LYS A 139 7.49 12.82 10.73
C LYS A 139 6.82 12.61 9.36
N LEU A 140 6.10 11.51 9.16
CA LEU A 140 5.33 11.24 7.94
C LEU A 140 4.18 12.24 7.75
N ARG A 141 3.43 12.53 8.81
CA ARG A 141 2.36 13.55 8.77
C ARG A 141 2.88 14.94 8.43
N VAL A 142 4.05 15.29 8.95
CA VAL A 142 4.71 16.57 8.60
C VAL A 142 5.14 16.57 7.14
N LEU A 143 5.69 15.46 6.65
CA LEU A 143 6.12 15.33 5.25
C LEU A 143 4.92 15.41 4.29
N GLU A 144 3.82 14.71 4.59
CA GLU A 144 2.59 14.77 3.80
C GLU A 144 1.99 16.19 3.76
N ARG A 145 1.97 16.90 4.88
CA ARG A 145 1.56 18.32 4.92
C ARG A 145 2.45 19.17 4.03
N THR A 146 3.76 18.98 4.12
CA THR A 146 4.72 19.74 3.31
C THR A 146 4.56 19.47 1.82
N VAL A 147 4.38 18.21 1.43
CA VAL A 147 4.11 17.82 0.02
C VAL A 147 2.78 18.40 -0.46
N LEU A 148 1.72 18.34 0.34
CA LEU A 148 0.43 18.95 0.02
C LEU A 148 0.51 20.48 -0.10
N GLU A 149 1.27 21.14 0.73
CA GLU A 149 1.48 22.59 0.64
C GLU A 149 2.31 22.98 -0.59
N LEU A 150 3.34 22.20 -0.92
CA LEU A 150 4.16 22.42 -2.10
C LEU A 150 3.37 22.15 -3.39
N SER A 151 2.53 21.12 -3.44
CA SER A 151 1.67 20.86 -4.61
C SER A 151 0.61 21.95 -4.79
N LYS A 152 0.06 22.51 -3.71
CA LYS A 152 -0.83 23.68 -3.76
C LYS A 152 -0.09 24.93 -4.25
N LYS A 153 1.13 25.18 -3.82
CA LYS A 153 1.98 26.30 -4.29
C LYS A 153 2.41 26.10 -5.74
N GLY A 154 2.75 24.89 -6.15
CA GLY A 154 3.08 24.54 -7.54
C GLY A 154 1.93 24.85 -8.51
N ASN A 155 0.70 24.51 -8.16
CA ASN A 155 -0.49 24.84 -8.92
C ASN A 155 -0.76 26.35 -9.01
N ILE A 156 -0.42 27.11 -7.98
CA ILE A 156 -0.54 28.58 -7.99
C ILE A 156 0.50 29.20 -8.94
N VAL A 157 1.73 28.69 -8.96
CA VAL A 157 2.79 29.17 -9.85
C VAL A 157 2.46 28.85 -11.32
N THR A 158 1.89 27.70 -11.61
CA THR A 158 1.43 27.33 -12.97
C THR A 158 0.29 28.21 -13.44
N LYS A 159 -0.69 28.51 -12.57
CA LYS A 159 -1.78 29.45 -12.88
C LYS A 159 -1.27 30.87 -13.12
N ALA A 160 -0.34 31.35 -12.32
CA ALA A 160 0.24 32.68 -12.49
C ALA A 160 1.04 32.81 -13.80
N ARG A 161 1.75 31.78 -14.23
CA ARG A 161 2.42 31.76 -15.55
C ARG A 161 1.45 31.80 -16.71
N THR A 162 0.33 31.08 -16.61
CA THR A 162 -0.71 31.02 -17.67
C THR A 162 -1.44 32.37 -17.80
N ILE A 163 -1.63 33.12 -16.72
CA ILE A 163 -2.23 34.45 -16.74
C ILE A 163 -1.30 35.46 -17.38
N LYS A 164 0.00 35.45 -17.07
CA LYS A 164 0.99 36.37 -17.62
C LYS A 164 1.22 36.20 -19.13
N SER A 165 1.01 35.01 -19.68
CA SER A 165 1.12 34.75 -21.13
C SER A 165 -0.10 35.19 -21.91
N LYS A 166 -1.25 35.44 -21.26
CA LYS A 166 -2.48 35.94 -21.91
C LYS A 166 -2.59 37.47 -21.97
N GLU A 167 -1.81 38.18 -21.14
CA GLU A 167 -1.79 39.66 -21.17
C GLU A 167 -0.74 40.23 -22.12
N LEU A 168 0.07 39.39 -22.77
CA LEU A 168 1.13 39.77 -23.70
C LEU A 168 0.84 39.35 -25.16
N SER A 169 -0.40 39.04 -25.47
CA SER A 169 -0.86 38.70 -26.84
C SER A 169 -1.88 39.68 -27.35
#